data_3c0ffae5d4ba17abc7107f3a48a2ecef
#
_entry.id   3c0ffae5d4ba17abc7107f3a48a2ecef
#
_cell.length_a   1.000
_cell.length_b   1.000
_cell.length_c   1.000
_cell.angle_alpha   90.00
_cell.angle_beta   90.00
_cell.angle_gamma   90.00
#
_symmetry.space_group_name_H-M   'P 1'
#
loop_
_entity.id
_entity.type
_entity.pdbx_description
1 polymer ?
#
loop_
_entity_poly.entity_id
_entity_poly.type
_entity_poly.pdbx_seq_one_letter_code
_entity_poly.pdbx_strand_id
1 'polypeptide(L)'
;PSYWSCDDSEEGRSEFISVSHVDNQTGEKVEMEPDEALNIPPKAGQLSIFVKTNTNYSVLVQSKVPANEQEEEEVIENWLKAEKVGRNEATGEDEWHLAWEAQTKDYKRRIATVSITSPEVDYGRFINIRQGFTTRLSEDFEWLKYGSSTASPNVTTNEKLIGDWTETQKEYQWSSTIAKEEDKAYCYGKFGFIRLGDDQGHGADLITPYITDIVRDSVLLVSFDAVAY
;
A
#
# COMPACT_ATOMS: atom_id res chain seq x y z
N PRO A 1 28.60 -63.21 5.36
CA PRO A 1 28.41 -61.85 5.01
C PRO A 1 27.03 -61.44 5.48
N SER A 2 27.03 -60.69 6.56
CA SER A 2 25.82 -60.14 7.20
C SER A 2 25.37 -58.92 6.40
N TYR A 3 24.19 -58.99 5.83
CA TYR A 3 23.48 -57.87 5.28
C TYR A 3 22.96 -57.05 6.46
N TRP A 4 23.47 -55.85 6.60
CA TRP A 4 22.86 -54.84 7.43
C TRP A 4 21.63 -54.33 6.67
N SER A 5 20.47 -54.72 7.14
CA SER A 5 19.23 -54.02 6.80
C SER A 5 19.34 -52.61 7.41
N CYS A 6 19.44 -51.57 6.60
CA CYS A 6 19.09 -50.26 7.04
C CYS A 6 17.60 -50.29 7.35
N ASP A 7 17.30 -50.31 8.61
CA ASP A 7 15.99 -50.02 9.13
C ASP A 7 15.72 -48.57 8.72
N ASP A 8 14.85 -48.32 7.78
CA ASP A 8 14.25 -47.03 7.50
C ASP A 8 13.34 -46.68 8.68
N SER A 9 13.95 -46.52 9.85
CA SER A 9 13.32 -45.89 10.98
C SER A 9 13.01 -44.47 10.54
N GLU A 10 11.76 -44.10 10.62
CA GLU A 10 11.18 -42.77 10.44
C GLU A 10 12.05 -41.70 11.13
N GLU A 11 13.18 -41.35 10.50
CA GLU A 11 13.94 -40.17 10.90
C GLU A 11 13.05 -38.97 10.63
N GLY A 12 12.45 -38.54 11.72
CA GLY A 12 11.79 -37.32 12.00
C GLY A 12 11.39 -36.47 10.81
N ARG A 13 10.15 -36.59 10.32
CA ARG A 13 9.53 -35.50 9.59
C ARG A 13 9.56 -34.30 10.52
N SER A 14 10.47 -33.37 10.27
CA SER A 14 10.50 -32.13 11.05
C SER A 14 9.12 -31.49 11.00
N GLU A 15 8.62 -31.13 12.15
CA GLU A 15 7.38 -30.38 12.28
C GLU A 15 7.47 -29.09 11.45
N PHE A 16 6.42 -28.75 10.74
CA PHE A 16 6.42 -27.59 9.88
C PHE A 16 5.07 -26.86 9.86
N ILE A 17 5.12 -25.58 9.58
CA ILE A 17 3.97 -24.72 9.23
C ILE A 17 4.32 -23.99 7.94
N SER A 18 3.56 -24.21 6.88
CA SER A 18 3.62 -23.40 5.67
C SER A 18 2.27 -22.71 5.43
N VAL A 19 2.32 -21.54 4.83
CA VAL A 19 1.13 -20.74 4.51
C VAL A 19 1.24 -20.29 3.07
N SER A 20 0.14 -20.36 2.37
CA SER A 20 0.03 -19.83 1.00
C SER A 20 -1.25 -19.01 0.84
N HIS A 21 -1.26 -18.16 -0.15
CA HIS A 21 -2.45 -17.43 -0.57
C HIS A 21 -2.64 -17.54 -2.10
N VAL A 22 -3.81 -17.15 -2.58
CA VAL A 22 -4.03 -17.01 -4.03
C VAL A 22 -3.61 -15.61 -4.45
N ASP A 23 -2.67 -15.53 -5.36
CA ASP A 23 -2.31 -14.27 -6.00
C ASP A 23 -3.47 -13.77 -6.85
N ASN A 24 -3.95 -12.56 -6.58
CA ASN A 24 -5.13 -11.99 -7.25
C ASN A 24 -4.89 -11.64 -8.72
N GLN A 25 -3.63 -11.57 -9.17
CA GLN A 25 -3.28 -11.23 -10.55
C GLN A 25 -3.18 -12.48 -11.42
N THR A 26 -2.54 -13.52 -10.90
CA THR A 26 -2.28 -14.76 -11.62
C THR A 26 -3.32 -15.83 -11.36
N GLY A 27 -4.03 -15.77 -10.23
CA GLY A 27 -4.91 -16.83 -9.74
C GLY A 27 -4.16 -18.07 -9.22
N GLU A 28 -2.85 -18.01 -9.15
CA GLU A 28 -2.01 -19.09 -8.68
C GLU A 28 -1.85 -19.06 -7.16
N LYS A 29 -1.66 -20.23 -6.57
CA LYS A 29 -1.33 -20.33 -5.15
C LYS A 29 0.16 -20.08 -4.96
N VAL A 30 0.50 -19.08 -4.13
CA VAL A 30 1.86 -18.68 -3.82
C VAL A 30 2.15 -18.95 -2.35
N GLU A 31 3.27 -19.59 -2.06
CA GLU A 31 3.74 -19.76 -0.68
C GLU A 31 4.22 -18.43 -0.13
N MET A 32 3.85 -18.14 1.11
CA MET A 32 4.21 -16.92 1.80
C MET A 32 5.55 -17.09 2.52
N GLU A 33 6.39 -16.10 2.35
CA GLU A 33 7.62 -16.00 3.14
C GLU A 33 7.31 -15.68 4.62
N PRO A 34 8.20 -16.04 5.55
CA PRO A 34 8.06 -15.61 6.94
C PRO A 34 7.96 -14.08 7.03
N ASP A 35 7.03 -13.58 7.85
CA ASP A 35 6.79 -12.15 8.08
C ASP A 35 6.38 -11.34 6.83
N GLU A 36 5.86 -12.01 5.82
CA GLU A 36 5.38 -11.35 4.61
C GLU A 36 4.24 -10.36 4.92
N ALA A 37 4.23 -9.26 4.19
CA ALA A 37 3.20 -8.24 4.32
C ALA A 37 2.25 -8.27 3.12
N LEU A 38 0.96 -8.47 3.38
CA LEU A 38 -0.10 -8.36 2.39
C LEU A 38 -0.75 -6.99 2.45
N ASN A 39 -0.75 -6.29 1.33
CA ASN A 39 -1.46 -5.03 1.20
C ASN A 39 -2.86 -5.29 0.66
N ILE A 40 -3.87 -4.88 1.41
CA ILE A 40 -5.28 -5.03 1.04
C ILE A 40 -5.91 -3.65 0.79
N PRO A 41 -6.93 -3.57 -0.08
CA PRO A 41 -7.59 -2.32 -0.38
C PRO A 41 -8.33 -1.76 0.84
N PRO A 42 -8.57 -0.44 0.89
CA PRO A 42 -9.36 0.18 1.95
C PRO A 42 -10.84 -0.24 1.94
N LYS A 43 -11.33 -0.78 0.84
CA LYS A 43 -12.68 -1.35 0.69
C LYS A 43 -12.78 -2.67 1.45
N ALA A 44 -13.93 -2.96 2.05
CA ALA A 44 -14.20 -4.27 2.65
C ALA A 44 -13.99 -5.42 1.66
N GLY A 45 -13.49 -6.52 2.16
CA GLY A 45 -13.20 -7.68 1.33
C GLY A 45 -12.77 -8.89 2.15
N GLN A 46 -12.37 -9.91 1.44
CA GLN A 46 -11.78 -11.12 2.03
C GLN A 46 -10.75 -11.73 1.09
N LEU A 47 -9.86 -12.53 1.65
CA LEU A 47 -8.95 -13.40 0.92
C LEU A 47 -8.87 -14.77 1.60
N SER A 48 -8.53 -15.81 0.84
CA SER A 48 -8.24 -17.13 1.39
C SER A 48 -6.75 -17.29 1.61
N ILE A 49 -6.38 -17.80 2.79
CA ILE A 49 -5.07 -18.36 3.06
C ILE A 49 -5.20 -19.86 3.30
N PHE A 50 -4.15 -20.59 3.02
CA PHE A 50 -4.09 -22.04 3.16
C PHE A 50 -2.94 -22.40 4.09
N VAL A 51 -3.26 -23.08 5.17
CA VAL A 51 -2.28 -23.53 6.16
C VAL A 51 -2.04 -25.00 5.99
N LYS A 52 -0.80 -25.37 5.74
CA LYS A 52 -0.34 -26.76 5.68
C LYS A 52 0.60 -27.04 6.84
N THR A 53 0.26 -28.03 7.63
CA THR A 53 1.06 -28.42 8.80
C THR A 53 0.83 -29.88 9.15
N ASN A 54 1.79 -30.49 9.83
CA ASN A 54 1.71 -31.82 10.42
C ASN A 54 1.54 -31.78 11.97
N THR A 55 1.29 -30.60 12.52
CA THR A 55 1.12 -30.38 13.96
C THR A 55 -0.23 -29.72 14.26
N ASN A 56 -0.61 -29.69 15.53
CA ASN A 56 -1.71 -28.83 15.98
C ASN A 56 -1.28 -27.38 15.96
N TYR A 57 -2.19 -26.48 15.58
CA TYR A 57 -1.88 -25.07 15.50
C TYR A 57 -3.07 -24.20 15.89
N SER A 58 -2.80 -22.95 16.17
CA SER A 58 -3.79 -21.91 16.41
C SER A 58 -3.58 -20.71 15.51
N VAL A 59 -4.66 -20.01 15.21
CA VAL A 59 -4.65 -18.75 14.45
C VAL A 59 -5.17 -17.65 15.37
N LEU A 60 -4.36 -16.61 15.54
CA LEU A 60 -4.71 -15.43 16.32
C LEU A 60 -4.60 -14.19 15.44
N VAL A 61 -5.62 -13.34 15.46
CA VAL A 61 -5.62 -12.04 14.80
C VAL A 61 -5.47 -10.94 15.84
N GLN A 62 -4.48 -10.09 15.64
CA GLN A 62 -4.29 -8.86 16.39
C GLN A 62 -4.34 -7.69 15.42
N SER A 63 -5.38 -6.89 15.52
CA SER A 63 -5.55 -5.71 14.68
C SER A 63 -5.47 -4.44 15.50
N LYS A 64 -4.73 -3.47 15.00
CA LYS A 64 -4.45 -2.20 15.66
C LYS A 64 -4.69 -1.05 14.70
N VAL A 65 -5.13 0.06 15.25
CA VAL A 65 -5.28 1.34 14.53
C VAL A 65 -4.54 2.43 15.31
N PRO A 66 -3.97 3.42 14.64
CA PRO A 66 -3.46 4.61 15.32
C PRO A 66 -4.61 5.31 16.08
N ALA A 67 -4.36 5.68 17.32
CA ALA A 67 -5.38 6.30 18.18
C ALA A 67 -5.82 7.67 17.64
N ASN A 68 -4.89 8.44 17.05
CA ASN A 68 -5.16 9.70 16.37
C ASN A 68 -4.04 10.09 15.39
N GLU A 69 -4.12 11.28 14.78
CA GLU A 69 -3.16 11.76 13.77
C GLU A 69 -1.75 12.03 14.26
N GLN A 70 -1.56 12.17 15.54
CA GLN A 70 -0.33 12.66 16.14
C GLN A 70 0.25 11.71 17.18
N GLU A 71 -0.46 10.63 17.54
CA GLU A 71 -0.05 9.76 18.64
C GLU A 71 0.52 8.43 18.17
N GLU A 72 1.59 8.02 18.85
CA GLU A 72 2.20 6.70 18.73
C GLU A 72 1.36 5.59 19.41
N GLU A 73 0.28 5.96 20.11
CA GLU A 73 -0.58 5.00 20.77
C GLU A 73 -1.47 4.26 19.78
N GLU A 74 -1.44 2.95 19.86
CA GLU A 74 -2.26 2.05 19.05
C GLU A 74 -3.46 1.55 19.86
N VAL A 75 -4.65 1.65 19.28
CA VAL A 75 -5.88 1.10 19.86
C VAL A 75 -6.20 -0.22 19.18
N ILE A 76 -6.57 -1.23 19.95
CA ILE A 76 -7.02 -2.50 19.41
C ILE A 76 -8.42 -2.33 18.81
N GLU A 77 -8.54 -2.60 17.52
CA GLU A 77 -9.81 -2.57 16.80
C GLU A 77 -9.95 -3.85 15.96
N ASN A 78 -11.06 -4.56 16.12
CA ASN A 78 -11.29 -5.85 15.47
C ASN A 78 -11.83 -5.69 14.04
N TRP A 79 -11.06 -5.04 13.17
CA TRP A 79 -11.42 -4.81 11.77
C TRP A 79 -11.06 -5.97 10.82
N LEU A 80 -10.23 -6.90 11.27
CA LEU A 80 -9.84 -8.12 10.56
C LEU A 80 -10.27 -9.33 11.37
N LYS A 81 -10.86 -10.32 10.71
CA LYS A 81 -11.26 -11.59 11.28
C LYS A 81 -10.69 -12.74 10.47
N ALA A 82 -10.32 -13.82 11.15
CA ALA A 82 -9.94 -15.08 10.53
C ALA A 82 -10.96 -16.15 10.88
N GLU A 83 -11.46 -16.87 9.90
CA GLU A 83 -12.41 -17.95 10.07
C GLU A 83 -11.97 -19.18 9.30
N LYS A 84 -11.94 -20.35 9.96
CA LYS A 84 -11.61 -21.62 9.30
C LYS A 84 -12.80 -22.05 8.46
N VAL A 85 -12.57 -22.24 7.17
CA VAL A 85 -13.57 -22.68 6.20
C VAL A 85 -13.68 -24.20 6.17
N GLY A 86 -12.54 -24.88 6.11
CA GLY A 86 -12.49 -26.33 6.01
C GLY A 86 -11.09 -26.87 5.84
N ARG A 87 -11.02 -28.18 5.62
CA ARG A 87 -9.80 -28.89 5.30
C ARG A 87 -9.93 -29.60 3.96
N ASN A 88 -8.94 -29.45 3.11
CA ASN A 88 -8.80 -30.24 1.91
C ASN A 88 -8.03 -31.53 2.26
N GLU A 89 -8.75 -32.66 2.32
CA GLU A 89 -8.16 -33.95 2.69
C GLU A 89 -7.15 -34.47 1.66
N ALA A 90 -7.26 -34.05 0.39
CA ALA A 90 -6.34 -34.47 -0.66
C ALA A 90 -4.98 -33.78 -0.54
N THR A 91 -4.94 -32.51 -0.12
CA THR A 91 -3.70 -31.72 0.03
C THR A 91 -3.22 -31.62 1.46
N GLY A 92 -4.10 -31.91 2.43
CA GLY A 92 -3.84 -31.76 3.85
C GLY A 92 -3.81 -30.30 4.32
N GLU A 93 -4.36 -29.38 3.52
CA GLU A 93 -4.38 -27.95 3.82
C GLU A 93 -5.69 -27.55 4.47
N ASP A 94 -5.60 -26.67 5.46
CA ASP A 94 -6.74 -25.98 6.04
C ASP A 94 -6.93 -24.63 5.34
N GLU A 95 -8.14 -24.36 4.85
CA GLU A 95 -8.51 -23.07 4.30
C GLU A 95 -9.06 -22.16 5.37
N TRP A 96 -8.56 -20.91 5.39
CA TRP A 96 -9.01 -19.85 6.26
C TRP A 96 -9.40 -18.62 5.43
N HIS A 97 -10.52 -18.02 5.76
CA HIS A 97 -10.91 -16.71 5.24
C HIS A 97 -10.43 -15.61 6.18
N LEU A 98 -9.68 -14.68 5.63
CA LEU A 98 -9.35 -13.40 6.27
C LEU A 98 -10.31 -12.36 5.71
N ALA A 99 -11.28 -11.94 6.52
CA ALA A 99 -12.29 -10.95 6.14
C ALA A 99 -12.04 -9.63 6.87
N TRP A 100 -12.12 -8.52 6.15
CA TRP A 100 -11.88 -7.19 6.72
C TRP A 100 -12.99 -6.21 6.40
N GLU A 101 -13.20 -5.28 7.32
CA GLU A 101 -14.12 -4.17 7.17
C GLU A 101 -13.51 -3.05 6.32
N ALA A 102 -14.37 -2.24 5.68
CA ALA A 102 -13.90 -1.06 4.97
C ALA A 102 -13.25 -0.07 5.94
N GLN A 103 -12.16 0.52 5.52
CA GLN A 103 -11.56 1.64 6.22
C GLN A 103 -12.36 2.90 5.90
N THR A 104 -13.06 3.44 6.89
CA THR A 104 -13.98 4.58 6.72
C THR A 104 -13.42 5.91 7.20
N LYS A 105 -12.28 5.89 7.90
CA LYS A 105 -11.69 7.09 8.52
C LYS A 105 -10.29 7.37 8.00
N ASP A 106 -10.04 8.60 7.69
CA ASP A 106 -8.74 9.30 7.60
C ASP A 106 -7.66 8.70 6.69
N TYR A 107 -8.02 7.81 5.77
CA TYR A 107 -7.08 7.23 4.77
C TYR A 107 -5.74 6.75 5.36
N LYS A 108 -5.68 6.57 6.67
CA LYS A 108 -4.48 6.08 7.34
C LYS A 108 -4.36 4.58 7.17
N ARG A 109 -3.13 4.13 7.04
CA ARG A 109 -2.84 2.71 7.04
C ARG A 109 -3.13 2.13 8.42
N ARG A 110 -3.93 1.07 8.47
CA ARG A 110 -4.09 0.23 9.66
C ARG A 110 -3.45 -1.13 9.44
N ILE A 111 -2.98 -1.73 10.51
CA ILE A 111 -2.18 -2.95 10.47
C ILE A 111 -2.83 -4.01 11.34
N ALA A 112 -2.85 -5.24 10.84
CA ALA A 112 -3.16 -6.41 11.63
C ALA A 112 -2.09 -7.48 11.42
N THR A 113 -1.84 -8.28 12.45
CA THR A 113 -0.98 -9.44 12.37
C THR A 113 -1.83 -10.69 12.58
N VAL A 114 -1.75 -11.60 11.63
CA VAL A 114 -2.30 -12.95 11.75
C VAL A 114 -1.16 -13.87 12.15
N SER A 115 -1.23 -14.39 13.37
CA SER A 115 -0.22 -15.28 13.93
C SER A 115 -0.72 -16.72 13.84
N ILE A 116 0.05 -17.58 13.19
CA ILE A 116 -0.21 -19.00 13.05
C ILE A 116 0.89 -19.73 13.82
N THR A 117 0.56 -20.29 14.97
CA THR A 117 1.53 -20.86 15.88
C THR A 117 1.12 -22.25 16.33
N SER A 118 2.10 -23.10 16.63
CA SER A 118 1.93 -24.43 17.19
C SER A 118 2.76 -24.54 18.48
N PRO A 119 2.26 -25.23 19.50
CA PRO A 119 3.05 -25.54 20.68
C PRO A 119 4.14 -26.59 20.42
N GLU A 120 4.11 -27.24 19.28
CA GLU A 120 4.99 -28.35 18.90
C GLU A 120 6.20 -27.89 18.05
N VAL A 121 6.23 -26.62 17.62
CA VAL A 121 7.33 -26.01 16.87
C VAL A 121 7.78 -24.71 17.51
N ASP A 122 9.07 -24.45 17.47
CA ASP A 122 9.69 -23.24 18.06
C ASP A 122 9.53 -21.98 17.20
N TYR A 123 8.78 -22.05 16.11
CA TYR A 123 8.52 -20.91 15.22
C TYR A 123 7.04 -20.81 14.86
N GLY A 124 6.64 -19.63 14.43
CA GLY A 124 5.31 -19.35 13.87
C GLY A 124 5.40 -18.73 12.49
N ARG A 125 4.25 -18.56 11.86
CA ARG A 125 4.09 -17.74 10.65
C ARG A 125 3.30 -16.50 11.03
N PHE A 126 3.81 -15.35 10.62
CA PHE A 126 3.22 -14.06 10.92
C PHE A 126 2.91 -13.34 9.62
N ILE A 127 1.65 -13.10 9.37
CA ILE A 127 1.20 -12.38 8.17
C ILE A 127 0.82 -10.98 8.59
N ASN A 128 1.53 -9.98 8.09
CA ASN A 128 1.24 -8.58 8.34
C ASN A 128 0.23 -8.07 7.29
N ILE A 129 -1.02 -7.90 7.68
CA ILE A 129 -2.06 -7.34 6.82
C ILE A 129 -2.04 -5.83 6.98
N ARG A 130 -1.84 -5.13 5.87
CA ARG A 130 -1.83 -3.66 5.82
C ARG A 130 -3.00 -3.20 4.98
N GLN A 131 -3.94 -2.51 5.61
CA GLN A 131 -5.08 -1.91 4.91
C GLN A 131 -4.93 -0.40 4.83
N GLY A 132 -5.29 0.16 3.68
CA GLY A 132 -5.23 1.58 3.40
C GLY A 132 -4.42 1.89 2.16
N PHE A 133 -4.23 3.19 1.92
CA PHE A 133 -3.47 3.65 0.78
C PHE A 133 -1.98 3.68 1.10
N THR A 134 -1.16 3.30 0.14
CA THR A 134 0.28 3.57 0.15
C THR A 134 0.51 4.85 -0.62
N THR A 135 1.12 5.84 0.02
CA THR A 135 1.52 7.07 -0.66
C THR A 135 2.47 6.72 -1.80
N ARG A 136 2.07 7.04 -3.02
CA ARG A 136 2.87 6.84 -4.23
C ARG A 136 3.58 8.12 -4.67
N LEU A 137 2.93 9.24 -4.43
CA LEU A 137 3.46 10.56 -4.69
C LEU A 137 2.98 11.48 -3.58
N SER A 138 3.90 12.25 -3.01
CA SER A 138 3.61 13.36 -2.11
C SER A 138 4.45 14.53 -2.55
N GLU A 139 3.84 15.68 -2.73
CA GLU A 139 4.50 16.86 -3.25
C GLU A 139 3.99 18.11 -2.54
N ASP A 140 4.90 18.92 -2.04
CA ASP A 140 4.62 20.19 -1.38
C ASP A 140 5.09 21.40 -2.18
N PHE A 141 5.82 21.17 -3.29
CA PHE A 141 6.41 22.19 -4.15
C PHE A 141 7.33 23.21 -3.45
N GLU A 142 7.81 22.93 -2.24
CA GLU A 142 8.70 23.86 -1.52
C GLU A 142 10.08 24.05 -2.19
N TRP A 143 10.45 23.16 -3.12
CA TRP A 143 11.62 23.30 -3.95
C TRP A 143 11.48 24.38 -5.03
N LEU A 144 10.25 24.81 -5.36
CA LEU A 144 9.96 25.93 -6.26
C LEU A 144 10.12 27.26 -5.51
N LYS A 145 11.32 27.77 -5.45
CA LYS A 145 11.63 28.97 -4.68
C LYS A 145 11.32 30.27 -5.45
N TYR A 146 10.13 30.38 -6.00
CA TYR A 146 9.67 31.54 -6.73
C TYR A 146 8.61 32.32 -5.94
N GLY A 147 8.67 33.64 -5.99
CA GLY A 147 7.69 34.48 -5.33
C GLY A 147 7.62 34.30 -3.82
N SER A 148 6.43 34.34 -3.26
CA SER A 148 6.18 34.18 -1.82
C SER A 148 5.44 32.87 -1.54
N SER A 149 5.56 32.39 -0.30
CA SER A 149 4.82 31.21 0.20
C SER A 149 3.35 31.50 0.52
N THR A 150 2.85 32.70 0.23
CA THR A 150 1.46 33.08 0.47
C THR A 150 0.59 32.77 -0.74
N ALA A 151 -0.42 31.95 -0.56
CA ALA A 151 -1.46 31.73 -1.55
C ALA A 151 -2.40 32.94 -1.57
N SER A 152 -1.99 34.00 -2.25
CA SER A 152 -2.80 35.21 -2.40
C SER A 152 -2.93 35.56 -3.86
N PRO A 153 -4.14 35.86 -4.34
CA PRO A 153 -4.38 36.27 -5.73
C PRO A 153 -3.64 37.55 -6.12
N ASN A 154 -3.39 38.40 -5.15
CA ASN A 154 -2.77 39.69 -5.41
C ASN A 154 -1.23 39.70 -5.41
N VAL A 155 -0.59 38.55 -5.25
CA VAL A 155 0.86 38.43 -5.23
C VAL A 155 1.32 37.54 -6.38
N THR A 156 1.20 38.05 -7.60
CA THR A 156 1.61 37.36 -8.85
C THR A 156 3.07 37.65 -9.24
N THR A 157 3.79 38.41 -8.42
CA THR A 157 5.17 38.76 -8.71
C THR A 157 6.12 37.59 -8.51
N ASN A 158 6.97 37.37 -9.52
CA ASN A 158 8.04 36.36 -9.50
C ASN A 158 7.59 34.90 -9.57
N GLU A 159 6.37 34.61 -9.95
CA GLU A 159 5.99 33.27 -10.35
C GLU A 159 6.72 32.85 -11.65
N LYS A 160 6.96 31.55 -11.80
CA LYS A 160 7.69 31.03 -12.93
C LYS A 160 6.86 30.03 -13.72
N LEU A 161 6.69 30.26 -15.00
CA LEU A 161 6.08 29.28 -15.89
C LEU A 161 6.80 27.95 -15.82
N ILE A 162 6.07 26.86 -15.88
CA ILE A 162 6.63 25.51 -15.84
C ILE A 162 7.65 25.28 -16.98
N GLY A 163 7.42 25.87 -18.15
CA GLY A 163 8.37 25.81 -19.26
C GLY A 163 9.71 26.49 -18.98
N ASP A 164 9.72 27.50 -18.08
CA ASP A 164 10.89 28.27 -17.70
C ASP A 164 11.58 27.76 -16.43
N TRP A 165 11.17 26.63 -15.89
CA TRP A 165 11.85 26.02 -14.76
C TRP A 165 13.28 25.62 -15.12
N THR A 166 14.16 25.62 -14.14
CA THR A 166 15.55 25.19 -14.34
C THR A 166 15.61 23.71 -14.69
N GLU A 167 16.72 23.28 -15.30
CA GLU A 167 16.91 21.86 -15.65
C GLU A 167 16.80 20.95 -14.42
N THR A 168 17.36 21.34 -13.28
CA THR A 168 17.21 20.61 -12.02
C THR A 168 15.75 20.47 -11.56
N GLN A 169 14.94 21.51 -11.79
CA GLN A 169 13.51 21.47 -11.46
C GLN A 169 12.71 20.58 -12.43
N LYS A 170 13.11 20.55 -13.70
CA LYS A 170 12.53 19.65 -14.70
C LYS A 170 12.83 18.18 -14.43
N GLU A 171 13.89 17.87 -13.68
CA GLU A 171 14.20 16.50 -13.23
C GLU A 171 13.09 15.91 -12.34
N TYR A 172 12.27 16.74 -11.68
CA TYR A 172 11.07 16.28 -10.94
C TYR A 172 9.94 15.79 -11.85
N GLN A 173 10.04 15.98 -13.17
CA GLN A 173 9.15 15.47 -14.22
C GLN A 173 7.69 15.95 -14.15
N TRP A 174 7.40 17.00 -13.42
CA TRP A 174 6.11 17.66 -13.49
C TRP A 174 5.97 18.38 -14.84
N SER A 175 4.77 18.35 -15.42
CA SER A 175 4.49 18.99 -16.70
C SER A 175 3.07 19.56 -16.74
N SER A 176 2.74 20.24 -17.82
CA SER A 176 1.43 20.82 -18.09
C SER A 176 1.19 20.82 -19.58
N THR A 177 -0.06 20.75 -19.99
CA THR A 177 -0.45 20.82 -21.40
C THR A 177 -0.14 22.20 -21.98
N ILE A 178 0.51 22.21 -23.13
CA ILE A 178 0.82 23.44 -23.88
C ILE A 178 -0.42 23.87 -24.66
N ALA A 179 -0.85 25.13 -24.49
CA ALA A 179 -1.89 25.71 -25.30
C ALA A 179 -1.37 25.90 -26.75
N LYS A 180 -2.01 25.24 -27.71
CA LYS A 180 -1.54 25.13 -29.10
C LYS A 180 -1.39 26.48 -29.83
N GLU A 181 -2.23 27.45 -29.48
CA GLU A 181 -2.24 28.76 -30.17
C GLU A 181 -1.10 29.67 -29.71
N GLU A 182 -0.57 29.45 -28.51
CA GLU A 182 0.42 30.34 -27.91
C GLU A 182 1.74 29.66 -27.56
N ASP A 183 1.85 28.36 -27.79
CA ASP A 183 3.01 27.52 -27.44
C ASP A 183 3.45 27.69 -25.99
N LYS A 184 2.47 27.78 -25.05
CA LYS A 184 2.68 28.12 -23.67
C LYS A 184 1.78 27.29 -22.77
N ALA A 185 2.34 26.80 -21.66
CA ALA A 185 1.57 26.19 -20.58
C ALA A 185 1.31 27.23 -19.48
N TYR A 186 0.04 27.49 -19.17
CA TYR A 186 -0.34 28.50 -18.16
C TYR A 186 -0.29 27.94 -16.72
N CYS A 187 0.71 27.15 -16.44
CA CYS A 187 1.01 26.55 -15.14
C CYS A 187 2.23 27.26 -14.54
N TYR A 188 2.08 27.81 -13.36
CA TYR A 188 3.09 28.66 -12.70
C TYR A 188 3.52 28.05 -11.38
N GLY A 189 4.83 27.89 -11.21
CA GLY A 189 5.45 27.50 -9.95
C GLY A 189 5.62 28.71 -9.03
N LYS A 190 5.32 28.47 -7.75
CA LYS A 190 5.50 29.40 -6.66
C LYS A 190 5.97 28.64 -5.42
N PHE A 191 6.62 29.25 -4.46
CA PHE A 191 7.13 28.57 -3.28
C PHE A 191 6.01 27.82 -2.53
N GLY A 192 6.06 26.48 -2.56
CA GLY A 192 5.03 25.62 -1.95
C GLY A 192 3.69 25.57 -2.69
N PHE A 193 3.57 26.11 -3.90
CA PHE A 193 2.31 26.17 -4.64
C PHE A 193 2.49 26.01 -6.13
N ILE A 194 1.42 25.55 -6.78
CA ILE A 194 1.23 25.63 -8.22
C ILE A 194 -0.01 26.49 -8.48
N ARG A 195 0.11 27.49 -9.33
CA ARG A 195 -1.03 28.24 -9.87
C ARG A 195 -1.38 27.73 -11.25
N LEU A 196 -2.64 27.39 -11.45
CA LEU A 196 -3.19 26.95 -12.71
C LEU A 196 -4.02 28.05 -13.35
N GLY A 197 -3.64 28.45 -14.56
CA GLY A 197 -4.28 29.53 -15.28
C GLY A 197 -3.74 30.92 -14.96
N ASP A 198 -4.34 31.94 -15.59
CA ASP A 198 -4.00 33.35 -15.42
C ASP A 198 -5.25 34.23 -15.26
N ASP A 199 -5.03 35.53 -15.12
CA ASP A 199 -6.07 36.55 -14.95
C ASP A 199 -6.81 36.91 -16.26
N GLN A 200 -6.36 36.35 -17.38
CA GLN A 200 -6.99 36.55 -18.70
C GLN A 200 -7.96 35.44 -19.06
N GLY A 201 -8.14 34.48 -18.16
CA GLY A 201 -9.04 33.35 -18.33
C GLY A 201 -8.45 32.12 -19.02
N HIS A 202 -7.14 32.06 -19.17
CA HIS A 202 -6.48 30.84 -19.65
C HIS A 202 -6.48 29.80 -18.53
N GLY A 203 -6.98 28.61 -18.85
CA GLY A 203 -6.91 27.45 -17.97
C GLY A 203 -5.57 26.70 -18.12
N ALA A 204 -5.25 25.91 -17.11
CA ALA A 204 -4.11 25.00 -17.15
C ALA A 204 -4.41 23.69 -16.40
N ASP A 205 -3.59 22.71 -16.61
CA ASP A 205 -3.54 21.46 -15.87
C ASP A 205 -2.16 21.29 -15.21
N LEU A 206 -2.07 20.31 -14.34
CA LEU A 206 -0.81 19.85 -13.78
C LEU A 206 -0.72 18.33 -13.98
N ILE A 207 0.30 17.90 -14.68
CA ILE A 207 0.55 16.50 -14.99
C ILE A 207 1.63 15.99 -14.05
N THR A 208 1.31 14.92 -13.30
CA THR A 208 2.25 14.30 -12.37
C THR A 208 3.39 13.62 -13.10
N PRO A 209 4.54 13.42 -12.45
CA PRO A 209 5.53 12.45 -12.89
C PRO A 209 4.89 11.07 -13.10
N TYR A 210 5.55 10.25 -13.92
CA TYR A 210 5.10 8.87 -14.10
C TYR A 210 5.18 8.10 -12.79
N ILE A 211 4.04 7.62 -12.32
CA ILE A 211 3.96 6.83 -11.09
C ILE A 211 4.10 5.35 -11.45
N THR A 212 5.21 4.76 -11.03
CA THR A 212 5.47 3.32 -11.17
C THR A 212 4.65 2.50 -10.17
N ASP A 213 4.62 1.19 -10.36
CA ASP A 213 4.02 0.22 -9.43
C ASP A 213 2.50 0.38 -9.21
N ILE A 214 1.82 1.03 -10.13
CA ILE A 214 0.37 0.99 -10.21
C ILE A 214 0.00 -0.22 -11.06
N VAL A 215 -0.56 -1.24 -10.41
CA VAL A 215 -1.05 -2.42 -11.11
C VAL A 215 -2.45 -2.17 -11.67
N ARG A 216 -2.82 -2.94 -12.68
CA ARG A 216 -4.17 -2.92 -13.24
C ARG A 216 -5.21 -3.11 -12.11
N ASP A 217 -6.34 -2.40 -12.22
CA ASP A 217 -7.45 -2.43 -11.27
C ASP A 217 -7.13 -1.83 -9.88
N SER A 218 -6.02 -1.07 -9.74
CA SER A 218 -5.74 -0.29 -8.55
C SER A 218 -6.74 0.86 -8.38
N VAL A 219 -7.12 1.12 -7.12
CA VAL A 219 -7.85 2.32 -6.74
C VAL A 219 -6.83 3.37 -6.31
N LEU A 220 -6.87 4.54 -6.94
CA LEU A 220 -6.04 5.68 -6.57
C LEU A 220 -6.88 6.69 -5.79
N LEU A 221 -6.34 7.17 -4.68
CA LEU A 221 -6.83 8.33 -3.99
C LEU A 221 -5.93 9.51 -4.36
N VAL A 222 -6.53 10.56 -4.87
CA VAL A 222 -5.86 11.84 -5.10
C VAL A 222 -6.42 12.85 -4.11
N SER A 223 -5.56 13.46 -3.31
CA SER A 223 -5.90 14.56 -2.41
C SER A 223 -5.03 15.76 -2.70
N PHE A 224 -5.60 16.94 -2.66
CA PHE A 224 -4.89 18.21 -2.83
C PHE A 224 -5.64 19.31 -2.11
N ASP A 225 -4.89 20.30 -1.63
CA ASP A 225 -5.45 21.54 -1.12
C ASP A 225 -5.57 22.54 -2.27
N ALA A 226 -6.73 23.16 -2.40
CA ALA A 226 -6.98 24.16 -3.42
C ALA A 226 -7.55 25.45 -2.82
N VAL A 227 -7.08 26.57 -3.32
CA VAL A 227 -7.62 27.88 -3.03
C VAL A 227 -7.99 28.59 -4.32
N ALA A 228 -9.17 29.17 -4.37
CA ALA A 228 -9.58 29.98 -5.51
C ALA A 228 -8.87 31.35 -5.48
N TYR A 229 -8.54 31.82 -6.66
CA TYR A 229 -7.98 33.17 -6.89
C TYR A 229 -9.08 34.17 -7.13
#